data_418526f2243f931926d2ae27cab2e0ac
#
_entry.id   418526f2243f931926d2ae27cab2e0ac
#
_cell.length_a   1.000
_cell.length_b   1.000
_cell.length_c   1.000
_cell.angle_alpha   90.00
_cell.angle_beta   90.00
_cell.angle_gamma   90.00
#
_symmetry.space_group_name_H-M   'P 1'
#
loop_
_entity.id
_entity.type
_entity.pdbx_description
1 polymer ?
#
loop_
_entity_poly.entity_id
_entity_poly.type
_entity_poly.pdbx_seq_one_letter_code
_entity_poly.pdbx_strand_id
1 'polypeptide(L)'
;MIAIWLVVLGITFVLCMKRTIYGCCMLVYARILIPDIVRLTPLADISLNTGIIGIIGIFLFRDLLFQKVTLNGLVNDKYIRNILFFAILLLLSILLGTCLNFSNQIGYLKQYFITDLFPPIAVVASIRNNEDARLLLKSVLIAVLINTVYGIFTVIIGTNPYLFFLNLYYASDFSKLIDDSLSSRSGIIGTSSTFRHANFWGTFLPLAFVLVFYYYRLTKKKLFLWTTIFTSICIFICTKRT
;
A
#
# COMPACT_ATOMS: atom_id res chain seq x y z
N MET A 1 15.19 9.62 11.70
CA MET A 1 14.28 8.87 10.80
C MET A 1 14.03 7.44 11.27
N ILE A 2 15.05 6.60 11.51
CA ILE A 2 14.84 5.22 11.99
C ILE A 2 13.93 5.18 13.23
N ALA A 3 14.11 6.10 14.19
CA ALA A 3 13.26 6.18 15.38
C ALA A 3 11.78 6.38 15.05
N ILE A 4 11.44 7.18 14.03
CA ILE A 4 10.04 7.40 13.61
C ILE A 4 9.44 6.08 13.07
N TRP A 5 10.21 5.35 12.28
CA TRP A 5 9.74 4.07 11.73
C TRP A 5 9.61 2.99 12.80
N LEU A 6 10.50 2.96 13.78
CA LEU A 6 10.37 2.08 14.94
C LEU A 6 9.12 2.41 15.76
N VAL A 7 8.78 3.69 15.91
CA VAL A 7 7.53 4.11 16.56
C VAL A 7 6.33 3.61 15.78
N VAL A 8 6.32 3.75 14.44
CA VAL A 8 5.23 3.22 13.59
C VAL A 8 5.08 1.71 13.73
N LEU A 9 6.19 0.96 13.75
CA LEU A 9 6.17 -0.49 13.98
C LEU A 9 5.67 -0.82 15.39
N GLY A 10 6.10 -0.09 16.42
CA GLY A 10 5.64 -0.23 17.80
C GLY A 10 4.14 0.01 17.94
N ILE A 11 3.62 1.08 17.33
CA ILE A 11 2.18 1.38 17.29
C ILE A 11 1.44 0.24 16.57
N THR A 12 1.95 -0.23 15.43
CA THR A 12 1.35 -1.34 14.69
C THR A 12 1.29 -2.61 15.55
N PHE A 13 2.36 -2.92 16.26
CA PHE A 13 2.42 -4.06 17.18
C PHE A 13 1.35 -3.96 18.27
N VAL A 14 1.26 -2.81 18.96
CA VAL A 14 0.24 -2.57 20.01
C VAL A 14 -1.18 -2.68 19.46
N LEU A 15 -1.42 -2.15 18.26
CA LEU A 15 -2.71 -2.25 17.61
C LEU A 15 -3.06 -3.70 17.23
N CYS A 16 -2.10 -4.47 16.72
CA CYS A 16 -2.28 -5.89 16.42
C CYS A 16 -2.52 -6.74 17.67
N MET A 17 -1.94 -6.35 18.83
CA MET A 17 -2.25 -7.00 20.11
C MET A 17 -3.73 -6.94 20.44
N LYS A 18 -4.39 -5.83 20.17
CA LYS A 18 -5.83 -5.67 20.37
C LYS A 18 -6.63 -6.48 19.34
N ARG A 19 -6.38 -6.25 18.06
CA ARG A 19 -7.01 -6.97 16.94
C ARG A 19 -6.14 -6.86 15.68
N THR A 20 -5.94 -7.96 14.98
CA THR A 20 -5.09 -8.04 13.77
C THR A 20 -5.58 -7.11 12.65
N ILE A 21 -6.90 -6.84 12.55
CA ILE A 21 -7.47 -5.91 11.57
C ILE A 21 -6.93 -4.49 11.70
N TYR A 22 -6.57 -4.01 12.90
CA TYR A 22 -5.97 -2.69 13.07
C TYR A 22 -4.58 -2.61 12.43
N GLY A 23 -3.81 -3.72 12.48
CA GLY A 23 -2.56 -3.82 11.73
C GLY A 23 -2.77 -3.74 10.22
N CYS A 24 -3.82 -4.39 9.71
CA CYS A 24 -4.19 -4.28 8.29
C CYS A 24 -4.56 -2.83 7.91
N CYS A 25 -5.25 -2.09 8.79
CA CYS A 25 -5.51 -0.66 8.57
C CYS A 25 -4.20 0.15 8.53
N MET A 26 -3.24 -0.13 9.41
CA MET A 26 -1.93 0.52 9.39
C MET A 26 -1.15 0.19 8.12
N LEU A 27 -1.25 -1.03 7.62
CA LEU A 27 -0.65 -1.42 6.34
C LEU A 27 -1.24 -0.63 5.16
N VAL A 28 -2.56 -0.40 5.16
CA VAL A 28 -3.23 0.44 4.15
C VAL A 28 -2.68 1.86 4.18
N TYR A 29 -2.57 2.48 5.37
CA TYR A 29 -1.98 3.82 5.49
C TYR A 29 -0.53 3.83 5.02
N ALA A 30 0.27 2.85 5.43
CA ALA A 30 1.66 2.77 5.03
C ALA A 30 1.80 2.61 3.51
N ARG A 31 1.03 1.74 2.88
CA ARG A 31 1.06 1.49 1.43
C ARG A 31 0.67 2.72 0.59
N ILE A 32 -0.29 3.52 1.05
CA ILE A 32 -0.81 4.66 0.29
C ILE A 32 -0.02 5.94 0.60
N LEU A 33 0.45 6.11 1.83
CA LEU A 33 1.05 7.37 2.27
C LEU A 33 2.58 7.34 2.37
N ILE A 34 3.20 6.16 2.42
CA ILE A 34 4.64 6.03 2.61
C ILE A 34 5.25 5.31 1.40
N PRO A 35 6.18 5.93 0.66
CA PRO A 35 6.83 5.30 -0.47
C PRO A 35 7.57 4.01 -0.07
N ASP A 36 7.56 3.01 -0.96
CA ASP A 36 8.21 1.71 -0.72
C ASP A 36 9.72 1.79 -0.50
N ILE A 37 10.31 2.94 -0.81
CA ILE A 37 11.76 3.20 -0.66
C ILE A 37 12.17 3.38 0.80
N VAL A 38 11.21 3.66 1.69
CA VAL A 38 11.51 3.84 3.11
C VAL A 38 11.97 2.52 3.70
N ARG A 39 13.30 2.40 3.86
CA ARG A 39 13.97 1.22 4.38
C ARG A 39 14.47 1.44 5.80
N LEU A 40 14.50 0.38 6.58
CA LEU A 40 15.07 0.35 7.93
C LEU A 40 16.58 0.05 7.82
N THR A 41 17.35 0.96 7.24
CA THR A 41 18.83 0.83 7.24
C THR A 41 19.39 1.37 8.57
N PRO A 42 20.46 0.77 9.15
CA PRO A 42 21.39 -0.24 8.63
C PRO A 42 21.05 -1.69 8.97
N LEU A 43 19.95 -1.98 9.67
CA LEU A 43 19.68 -3.31 10.27
C LEU A 43 19.31 -4.40 9.25
N ALA A 44 18.75 -4.07 8.12
CA ALA A 44 18.55 -4.96 6.97
C ALA A 44 17.89 -4.16 5.85
N ASP A 45 17.96 -4.67 4.63
CA ASP A 45 17.25 -4.15 3.46
C ASP A 45 15.72 -4.43 3.54
N ILE A 46 15.14 -4.13 4.72
CA ILE A 46 13.73 -4.36 5.04
C ILE A 46 12.99 -3.04 4.91
N SER A 47 11.99 -2.99 4.03
CA SER A 47 11.10 -1.84 3.94
C SER A 47 10.17 -1.76 5.17
N LEU A 48 9.67 -0.56 5.48
CA LEU A 48 8.69 -0.37 6.54
C LEU A 48 7.45 -1.24 6.31
N ASN A 49 6.99 -1.34 5.06
CA ASN A 49 5.86 -2.18 4.68
C ASN A 49 6.12 -3.66 5.01
N THR A 50 7.32 -4.16 4.72
CA THR A 50 7.71 -5.55 5.07
C THR A 50 7.72 -5.76 6.59
N GLY A 51 8.18 -4.77 7.36
CA GLY A 51 8.13 -4.82 8.82
C GLY A 51 6.69 -4.92 9.36
N ILE A 52 5.78 -4.09 8.84
CA ILE A 52 4.35 -4.13 9.20
C ILE A 52 3.73 -5.48 8.81
N ILE A 53 4.03 -6.00 7.62
CA ILE A 53 3.57 -7.32 7.15
C ILE A 53 4.06 -8.43 8.09
N GLY A 54 5.32 -8.38 8.52
CA GLY A 54 5.88 -9.34 9.48
C GLY A 54 5.12 -9.33 10.81
N ILE A 55 4.82 -8.15 11.36
CA ILE A 55 4.02 -8.02 12.58
C ILE A 55 2.62 -8.62 12.38
N ILE A 56 1.93 -8.28 11.29
CA ILE A 56 0.61 -8.84 10.97
C ILE A 56 0.69 -10.37 10.87
N GLY A 57 1.74 -10.91 10.23
CA GLY A 57 1.97 -12.34 10.12
C GLY A 57 2.07 -13.06 11.47
N ILE A 58 2.83 -12.49 12.40
CA ILE A 58 2.96 -13.02 13.77
C ILE A 58 1.60 -13.06 14.46
N PHE A 59 0.80 -11.99 14.36
CA PHE A 59 -0.50 -11.94 15.02
C PHE A 59 -1.56 -12.79 14.33
N LEU A 60 -1.49 -12.97 13.01
CA LEU A 60 -2.32 -13.96 12.31
C LEU A 60 -1.99 -15.39 12.73
N PHE A 61 -0.71 -15.71 12.84
CA PHE A 61 -0.27 -17.00 13.35
C PHE A 61 -0.78 -17.25 14.77
N ARG A 62 -0.69 -16.26 15.65
CA ARG A 62 -1.32 -16.30 16.98
C ARG A 62 -2.83 -16.57 16.86
N ASP A 63 -3.54 -15.86 16.00
CA ASP A 63 -5.00 -16.02 15.86
C ASP A 63 -5.38 -17.40 15.29
N LEU A 64 -4.52 -18.02 14.48
CA LEU A 64 -4.64 -19.41 14.02
C LEU A 64 -4.42 -20.40 15.17
N LEU A 65 -3.38 -20.20 15.99
CA LEU A 65 -3.10 -21.07 17.14
C LEU A 65 -4.24 -21.06 18.18
N PHE A 66 -4.83 -19.88 18.40
CA PHE A 66 -5.98 -19.76 19.32
C PHE A 66 -7.33 -20.05 18.66
N GLN A 67 -7.34 -20.67 17.48
CA GLN A 67 -8.53 -21.05 16.71
C GLN A 67 -9.52 -19.89 16.43
N LYS A 68 -9.06 -18.65 16.56
CA LYS A 68 -9.85 -17.46 16.20
C LYS A 68 -10.08 -17.36 14.69
N VAL A 69 -9.19 -17.99 13.92
CA VAL A 69 -9.26 -18.18 12.47
C VAL A 69 -8.98 -19.65 12.21
N THR A 70 -9.79 -20.32 11.41
CA THR A 70 -9.59 -21.72 11.05
C THR A 70 -8.98 -21.84 9.66
N LEU A 71 -7.98 -22.71 9.49
CA LEU A 71 -7.37 -22.98 8.19
C LEU A 71 -8.41 -23.45 7.16
N ASN A 72 -9.33 -24.31 7.57
CA ASN A 72 -10.41 -24.78 6.70
C ASN A 72 -11.32 -23.63 6.25
N GLY A 73 -11.63 -22.67 7.12
CA GLY A 73 -12.39 -21.48 6.77
C GLY A 73 -11.64 -20.59 5.77
N LEU A 74 -10.33 -20.44 5.91
CA LEU A 74 -9.49 -19.69 4.98
C LEU A 74 -9.41 -20.37 3.60
N VAL A 75 -9.15 -21.67 3.55
CA VAL A 75 -9.00 -22.39 2.27
C VAL A 75 -10.33 -22.51 1.54
N ASN A 76 -11.45 -22.56 2.23
CA ASN A 76 -12.77 -22.59 1.64
C ASN A 76 -13.27 -21.24 1.18
N ASP A 77 -12.63 -20.13 1.59
CA ASP A 77 -12.96 -18.80 1.08
C ASP A 77 -12.59 -18.69 -0.40
N LYS A 78 -13.58 -18.28 -1.23
CA LYS A 78 -13.43 -18.19 -2.68
C LYS A 78 -12.30 -17.23 -3.09
N TYR A 79 -12.15 -16.13 -2.37
CA TYR A 79 -11.12 -15.13 -2.69
C TYR A 79 -9.73 -15.66 -2.35
N ILE A 80 -9.55 -16.27 -1.18
CA ILE A 80 -8.28 -16.87 -0.77
C ILE A 80 -7.90 -17.99 -1.73
N ARG A 81 -8.84 -18.86 -2.12
CA ARG A 81 -8.59 -19.93 -3.07
C ARG A 81 -8.13 -19.41 -4.42
N ASN A 82 -8.72 -18.32 -4.92
CA ASN A 82 -8.29 -17.70 -6.16
C ASN A 82 -6.88 -17.07 -6.04
N ILE A 83 -6.58 -16.44 -4.90
CA ILE A 83 -5.24 -15.89 -4.61
C ILE A 83 -4.21 -17.02 -4.56
N LEU A 84 -4.52 -18.13 -3.88
CA LEU A 84 -3.63 -19.30 -3.80
C LEU A 84 -3.39 -19.94 -5.17
N PHE A 85 -4.44 -20.06 -5.99
CA PHE A 85 -4.30 -20.55 -7.36
C PHE A 85 -3.38 -19.66 -8.20
N PHE A 86 -3.58 -18.34 -8.11
CA PHE A 86 -2.70 -17.37 -8.76
C PHE A 86 -1.26 -17.43 -8.23
N ALA A 87 -1.08 -17.65 -6.92
CA ALA A 87 0.22 -17.84 -6.30
C ALA A 87 0.96 -19.06 -6.85
N ILE A 88 0.25 -20.18 -7.08
CA ILE A 88 0.82 -21.39 -7.70
C ILE A 88 1.26 -21.10 -9.14
N LEU A 89 0.44 -20.40 -9.93
CA LEU A 89 0.81 -20.02 -11.29
C LEU A 89 2.04 -19.13 -11.34
N LEU A 90 2.14 -18.15 -10.43
CA LEU A 90 3.31 -17.30 -10.29
C LEU A 90 4.56 -18.10 -9.90
N LEU A 91 4.42 -19.03 -8.94
CA LEU A 91 5.51 -19.90 -8.53
C LEU A 91 6.03 -20.71 -9.71
N LEU A 92 5.13 -21.35 -10.46
CA LEU A 92 5.49 -22.12 -11.65
C LEU A 92 6.17 -21.24 -12.71
N SER A 93 5.64 -20.03 -12.96
CA SER A 93 6.21 -19.08 -13.91
C SER A 93 7.65 -18.67 -13.52
N ILE A 94 7.92 -18.44 -12.22
CA ILE A 94 9.25 -18.07 -11.73
C ILE A 94 10.20 -19.25 -11.80
N LEU A 95 9.75 -20.45 -11.42
CA LEU A 95 10.60 -21.66 -11.43
C LEU A 95 10.92 -22.14 -12.85
N LEU A 96 9.99 -21.99 -13.79
CA LEU A 96 10.18 -22.35 -15.19
C LEU A 96 10.86 -21.26 -16.01
N GLY A 97 11.00 -20.06 -15.46
CA GLY A 97 11.67 -18.93 -16.11
C GLY A 97 13.17 -19.18 -16.27
N THR A 98 13.61 -19.52 -17.48
CA THR A 98 15.01 -19.84 -17.78
C THR A 98 15.93 -18.62 -17.86
N CYS A 99 15.38 -17.41 -17.88
CA CYS A 99 16.13 -16.16 -18.08
C CYS A 99 16.63 -15.50 -16.79
N LEU A 100 16.28 -16.04 -15.62
CA LEU A 100 16.62 -15.45 -14.33
C LEU A 100 17.68 -16.26 -13.60
N ASN A 101 18.69 -15.56 -13.05
CA ASN A 101 19.61 -16.17 -12.11
C ASN A 101 18.88 -16.57 -10.82
N PHE A 102 19.30 -17.64 -10.15
CA PHE A 102 18.69 -18.17 -8.93
C PHE A 102 18.49 -17.11 -7.83
N SER A 103 19.47 -16.22 -7.65
CA SER A 103 19.35 -15.11 -6.69
C SER A 103 18.19 -14.16 -7.02
N ASN A 104 17.99 -13.85 -8.30
CA ASN A 104 16.90 -13.01 -8.77
C ASN A 104 15.55 -13.72 -8.61
N GLN A 105 15.50 -15.03 -8.87
CA GLN A 105 14.28 -15.84 -8.66
C GLN A 105 13.84 -15.80 -7.20
N ILE A 106 14.77 -15.95 -6.24
CA ILE A 106 14.45 -15.85 -4.80
C ILE A 106 13.98 -14.43 -4.44
N GLY A 107 14.61 -13.39 -5.00
CA GLY A 107 14.18 -12.00 -4.82
C GLY A 107 12.74 -11.77 -5.28
N TYR A 108 12.38 -12.25 -6.46
CA TYR A 108 11.01 -12.17 -6.99
C TYR A 108 10.03 -12.99 -6.16
N LEU A 109 10.38 -14.21 -5.72
CA LEU A 109 9.55 -15.01 -4.83
C LEU A 109 9.24 -14.27 -3.53
N LYS A 110 10.29 -13.72 -2.87
CA LYS A 110 10.13 -12.91 -1.66
C LYS A 110 9.18 -11.73 -1.91
N GLN A 111 9.39 -10.99 -2.98
CA GLN A 111 8.58 -9.83 -3.31
C GLN A 111 7.13 -10.21 -3.55
N TYR A 112 6.85 -11.14 -4.45
CA TYR A 112 5.47 -11.51 -4.80
C TYR A 112 4.72 -12.20 -3.66
N PHE A 113 5.36 -13.14 -2.96
CA PHE A 113 4.67 -13.87 -1.90
C PHE A 113 4.50 -13.06 -0.63
N ILE A 114 5.53 -12.36 -0.16
CA ILE A 114 5.47 -11.63 1.10
C ILE A 114 4.80 -10.27 0.91
N THR A 115 5.21 -9.51 -0.13
CA THR A 115 4.75 -8.12 -0.26
C THR A 115 3.45 -7.96 -1.03
N ASP A 116 3.12 -8.86 -1.96
CA ASP A 116 1.97 -8.67 -2.84
C ASP A 116 0.82 -9.67 -2.55
N LEU A 117 1.11 -10.95 -2.30
CA LEU A 117 0.08 -11.97 -2.07
C LEU A 117 -0.33 -12.10 -0.60
N PHE A 118 0.60 -12.01 0.33
CA PHE A 118 0.29 -12.15 1.75
C PHE A 118 -0.65 -11.06 2.29
N PRO A 119 -0.51 -9.75 1.96
CA PRO A 119 -1.41 -8.71 2.46
C PRO A 119 -2.90 -8.93 2.18
N PRO A 120 -3.34 -9.27 0.96
CA PRO A 120 -4.76 -9.54 0.72
C PRO A 120 -5.25 -10.77 1.50
N ILE A 121 -4.43 -11.82 1.65
CA ILE A 121 -4.77 -12.98 2.50
C ILE A 121 -4.93 -12.53 3.95
N ALA A 122 -3.99 -11.74 4.46
CA ALA A 122 -4.02 -11.21 5.82
C ALA A 122 -5.26 -10.35 6.09
N VAL A 123 -5.64 -9.52 5.12
CA VAL A 123 -6.86 -8.69 5.19
C VAL A 123 -8.09 -9.57 5.30
N VAL A 124 -8.27 -10.54 4.38
CA VAL A 124 -9.45 -11.43 4.38
C VAL A 124 -9.51 -12.24 5.68
N ALA A 125 -8.37 -12.79 6.12
CA ALA A 125 -8.27 -13.55 7.36
C ALA A 125 -8.56 -12.73 8.63
N SER A 126 -8.33 -11.42 8.59
CA SER A 126 -8.53 -10.53 9.74
C SER A 126 -9.96 -10.00 9.86
N ILE A 127 -10.76 -10.05 8.79
CA ILE A 127 -12.15 -9.60 8.78
C ILE A 127 -13.02 -10.69 9.43
N ARG A 128 -13.63 -10.37 10.57
CA ARG A 128 -14.51 -11.28 11.31
C ARG A 128 -15.99 -10.92 11.22
N ASN A 129 -16.26 -9.65 10.95
CA ASN A 129 -17.61 -9.12 10.89
C ASN A 129 -17.69 -7.92 9.94
N ASN A 130 -18.90 -7.44 9.68
CA ASN A 130 -19.13 -6.28 8.81
C ASN A 130 -18.51 -4.98 9.35
N GLU A 131 -18.30 -4.86 10.65
CA GLU A 131 -17.65 -3.68 11.25
C GLU A 131 -16.17 -3.62 10.89
N ASP A 132 -15.50 -4.78 10.86
CA ASP A 132 -14.10 -4.88 10.43
C ASP A 132 -13.92 -4.47 8.97
N ALA A 133 -14.81 -4.95 8.11
CA ALA A 133 -14.80 -4.56 6.70
C ALA A 133 -15.05 -3.05 6.52
N ARG A 134 -16.00 -2.48 7.29
CA ARG A 134 -16.25 -1.03 7.29
C ARG A 134 -15.06 -0.23 7.80
N LEU A 135 -14.40 -0.71 8.85
CA LEU A 135 -13.21 -0.07 9.42
C LEU A 135 -12.07 -0.02 8.39
N LEU A 136 -11.78 -1.15 7.76
CA LEU A 136 -10.75 -1.24 6.73
C LEU A 136 -11.07 -0.31 5.55
N LEU A 137 -12.30 -0.35 5.05
CA LEU A 137 -12.75 0.50 3.95
C LEU A 137 -12.63 1.98 4.32
N LYS A 138 -13.03 2.37 5.54
CA LYS A 138 -12.86 3.74 6.03
C LYS A 138 -11.39 4.15 6.06
N SER A 139 -10.50 3.25 6.45
CA SER A 139 -9.04 3.51 6.45
C SER A 139 -8.53 3.76 5.03
N VAL A 140 -8.96 2.96 4.04
CA VAL A 140 -8.62 3.17 2.63
C VAL A 140 -9.11 4.54 2.16
N LEU A 141 -10.37 4.89 2.45
CA LEU A 141 -10.97 6.16 2.01
C LEU A 141 -10.27 7.38 2.62
N ILE A 142 -9.90 7.31 3.89
CA ILE A 142 -9.14 8.39 4.56
C ILE A 142 -7.74 8.50 3.94
N ALA A 143 -7.06 7.38 3.73
CA ALA A 143 -5.74 7.39 3.10
C ALA A 143 -5.77 7.96 1.67
N VAL A 144 -6.79 7.60 0.88
CA VAL A 144 -7.03 8.18 -0.46
C VAL A 144 -7.26 9.68 -0.37
N LEU A 145 -8.09 10.15 0.57
CA LEU A 145 -8.35 11.57 0.75
C LEU A 145 -7.06 12.34 1.07
N ILE A 146 -6.28 11.86 2.04
CA ILE A 146 -5.00 12.48 2.40
C ILE A 146 -4.06 12.53 1.18
N ASN A 147 -3.93 11.39 0.48
CA ASN A 147 -3.07 11.30 -0.71
C ASN A 147 -3.49 12.26 -1.82
N THR A 148 -4.79 12.35 -2.13
CA THR A 148 -5.30 13.21 -3.22
C THR A 148 -5.21 14.68 -2.85
N VAL A 149 -5.53 15.07 -1.62
CA VAL A 149 -5.36 16.45 -1.13
C VAL A 149 -3.89 16.86 -1.18
N TYR A 150 -3.00 15.97 -0.72
CA TYR A 150 -1.57 16.22 -0.79
C TYR A 150 -1.07 16.33 -2.25
N GLY A 151 -1.57 15.48 -3.15
CA GLY A 151 -1.25 15.56 -4.58
C GLY A 151 -1.63 16.91 -5.19
N ILE A 152 -2.82 17.43 -4.90
CA ILE A 152 -3.25 18.77 -5.35
C ILE A 152 -2.33 19.85 -4.75
N PHE A 153 -2.02 19.77 -3.47
CA PHE A 153 -1.13 20.71 -2.79
C PHE A 153 0.26 20.75 -3.44
N THR A 154 0.86 19.61 -3.81
CA THR A 154 2.16 19.57 -4.48
C THR A 154 2.16 20.23 -5.86
N VAL A 155 1.04 20.16 -6.59
CA VAL A 155 0.88 20.84 -7.87
C VAL A 155 0.80 22.35 -7.69
N ILE A 156 0.05 22.83 -6.70
CA ILE A 156 -0.12 24.27 -6.42
C ILE A 156 1.22 24.89 -6.02
N ILE A 157 2.02 24.21 -5.20
CA ILE A 157 3.33 24.71 -4.74
C ILE A 157 4.41 24.54 -5.82
N GLY A 158 4.24 23.62 -6.78
CA GLY A 158 5.26 23.28 -7.77
C GLY A 158 6.43 22.46 -7.22
N THR A 159 6.32 21.95 -6.00
CA THR A 159 7.34 21.13 -5.35
C THR A 159 6.70 19.99 -4.55
N ASN A 160 7.47 18.93 -4.27
CA ASN A 160 7.02 17.82 -3.42
C ASN A 160 7.83 17.79 -2.10
N PRO A 161 7.42 18.56 -1.07
CA PRO A 161 8.17 18.70 0.18
C PRO A 161 8.40 17.37 0.89
N TYR A 162 7.46 16.42 0.80
CA TYR A 162 7.57 15.13 1.46
C TYR A 162 8.68 14.28 0.83
N LEU A 163 8.75 14.19 -0.49
CA LEU A 163 9.83 13.48 -1.17
C LEU A 163 11.17 14.20 -1.00
N PHE A 164 11.17 15.53 -1.00
CA PHE A 164 12.37 16.31 -0.68
C PHE A 164 12.90 16.00 0.72
N PHE A 165 12.02 15.97 1.72
CA PHE A 165 12.37 15.61 3.09
C PHE A 165 12.92 14.18 3.18
N LEU A 166 12.30 13.21 2.50
CA LEU A 166 12.79 11.83 2.45
C LEU A 166 14.17 11.75 1.77
N ASN A 167 14.40 12.55 0.73
CA ASN A 167 15.69 12.60 0.02
C ASN A 167 16.85 13.04 0.94
N LEU A 168 16.63 13.97 1.86
CA LEU A 168 17.66 14.39 2.82
C LEU A 168 18.18 13.22 3.67
N TYR A 169 17.38 12.19 3.86
CA TYR A 169 17.73 11.04 4.70
C TYR A 169 18.14 9.77 3.93
N TYR A 170 17.79 9.66 2.66
CA TYR A 170 18.02 8.49 1.80
C TYR A 170 18.81 8.86 0.53
N ALA A 171 19.78 9.78 0.66
CA ALA A 171 20.40 10.59 -0.39
C ALA A 171 20.99 9.85 -1.61
N SER A 172 21.30 8.58 -1.55
CA SER A 172 22.00 7.90 -2.67
C SER A 172 21.08 7.54 -3.85
N ASP A 173 19.77 7.34 -3.61
CA ASP A 173 18.85 6.82 -4.65
C ASP A 173 17.73 7.81 -5.05
N PHE A 174 17.64 8.95 -4.38
CA PHE A 174 16.49 9.84 -4.45
C PHE A 174 16.64 11.05 -5.40
N SER A 175 17.86 11.46 -5.76
CA SER A 175 18.04 12.64 -6.63
C SER A 175 17.31 12.51 -7.97
N LYS A 176 17.35 11.32 -8.57
CA LYS A 176 16.59 11.02 -9.80
C LYS A 176 15.07 10.97 -9.59
N LEU A 177 14.61 10.72 -8.36
CA LEU A 177 13.20 10.56 -8.05
C LEU A 177 12.49 11.88 -7.84
N ILE A 178 13.20 12.92 -7.41
CA ILE A 178 12.64 14.28 -7.29
C ILE A 178 12.37 14.85 -8.68
N ASP A 179 13.29 14.64 -9.62
CA ASP A 179 13.12 15.09 -11.00
C ASP A 179 11.97 14.33 -11.70
N ASP A 180 11.80 13.03 -11.39
CA ASP A 180 10.71 12.23 -11.91
C ASP A 180 9.36 12.49 -11.20
N SER A 181 9.36 13.01 -9.96
CA SER A 181 8.15 13.28 -9.19
C SER A 181 7.38 14.50 -9.67
N LEU A 182 8.07 15.44 -10.32
CA LEU A 182 7.53 16.66 -10.89
C LEU A 182 7.93 16.72 -12.38
N SER A 183 7.26 15.94 -13.21
CA SER A 183 7.50 16.00 -14.65
C SER A 183 6.58 17.03 -15.28
N SER A 184 7.14 18.05 -15.94
CA SER A 184 6.34 18.94 -16.81
C SER A 184 6.20 18.32 -18.20
N ARG A 185 4.98 18.10 -18.65
CA ARG A 185 4.66 17.82 -20.05
C ARG A 185 3.69 18.87 -20.55
N SER A 186 4.04 19.53 -21.63
CA SER A 186 3.18 20.53 -22.26
C SER A 186 2.76 21.67 -21.31
N GLY A 187 3.66 22.08 -20.40
CA GLY A 187 3.41 23.17 -19.46
C GLY A 187 2.56 22.80 -18.23
N ILE A 188 2.12 21.54 -18.11
CA ILE A 188 1.39 21.06 -16.93
C ILE A 188 2.35 20.31 -16.02
N ILE A 189 2.44 20.73 -14.76
CA ILE A 189 3.25 20.08 -13.75
C ILE A 189 2.49 18.86 -13.24
N GLY A 190 3.00 17.65 -13.53
CA GLY A 190 2.50 16.41 -12.95
C GLY A 190 3.13 16.14 -11.59
N THR A 191 2.43 15.41 -10.74
CA THR A 191 2.94 15.00 -9.42
C THR A 191 2.79 13.50 -9.20
N SER A 192 3.64 12.94 -8.34
CA SER A 192 3.50 11.57 -7.84
C SER A 192 2.78 11.50 -6.49
N SER A 193 2.40 12.64 -5.92
CA SER A 193 1.89 12.73 -4.54
C SER A 193 2.84 12.04 -3.54
N THR A 194 2.35 11.08 -2.76
CA THR A 194 3.15 10.29 -1.80
C THR A 194 3.80 9.06 -2.44
N PHE A 195 3.54 8.77 -3.71
CA PHE A 195 4.11 7.63 -4.41
C PHE A 195 5.51 7.93 -4.95
N ARG A 196 6.31 6.88 -5.12
CA ARG A 196 7.65 6.98 -5.70
C ARG A 196 7.66 7.56 -7.11
N HIS A 197 6.70 7.14 -7.93
CA HIS A 197 6.60 7.55 -9.33
C HIS A 197 5.17 7.95 -9.68
N ALA A 198 5.03 8.93 -10.56
CA ALA A 198 3.73 9.37 -11.07
C ALA A 198 2.95 8.24 -11.76
N ASN A 199 3.62 7.26 -12.38
CA ASN A 199 2.96 6.10 -12.99
C ASN A 199 2.19 5.26 -11.96
N PHE A 200 2.81 4.98 -10.79
CA PHE A 200 2.12 4.23 -9.72
C PHE A 200 0.93 5.01 -9.17
N TRP A 201 1.08 6.32 -9.02
CA TRP A 201 -0.04 7.17 -8.64
C TRP A 201 -1.14 7.17 -9.70
N GLY A 202 -0.77 7.28 -10.97
CA GLY A 202 -1.70 7.26 -12.10
C GLY A 202 -2.49 5.95 -12.23
N THR A 203 -1.90 4.81 -11.94
CA THR A 203 -2.61 3.51 -11.92
C THR A 203 -3.46 3.33 -10.68
N PHE A 204 -3.06 3.89 -9.54
CA PHE A 204 -3.81 3.84 -8.29
C PHE A 204 -5.09 4.68 -8.32
N LEU A 205 -5.03 5.89 -8.88
CA LEU A 205 -6.13 6.85 -8.86
C LEU A 205 -7.45 6.34 -9.48
N PRO A 206 -7.48 5.69 -10.66
CA PRO A 206 -8.72 5.16 -11.22
C PRO A 206 -9.36 4.10 -10.33
N LEU A 207 -8.56 3.22 -9.72
CA LEU A 207 -9.06 2.21 -8.78
C LEU A 207 -9.62 2.87 -7.51
N ALA A 208 -8.91 3.86 -6.98
CA ALA A 208 -9.36 4.65 -5.84
C ALA A 208 -10.67 5.40 -6.15
N PHE A 209 -10.78 6.01 -7.34
CA PHE A 209 -11.99 6.69 -7.78
C PHE A 209 -13.21 5.77 -7.79
N VAL A 210 -13.11 4.59 -8.42
CA VAL A 210 -14.21 3.63 -8.47
C VAL A 210 -14.65 3.23 -7.06
N LEU A 211 -13.71 2.93 -6.17
CA LEU A 211 -14.00 2.54 -4.80
C LEU A 211 -14.69 3.65 -4.01
N VAL A 212 -14.15 4.89 -4.07
CA VAL A 212 -14.68 6.04 -3.34
C VAL A 212 -16.06 6.44 -3.87
N PHE A 213 -16.23 6.45 -5.21
CA PHE A 213 -17.50 6.75 -5.85
C PHE A 213 -18.59 5.72 -5.50
N TYR A 214 -18.26 4.43 -5.55
CA TYR A 214 -19.17 3.37 -5.15
C TYR A 214 -19.61 3.55 -3.68
N TYR A 215 -18.67 3.82 -2.80
CA TYR A 215 -18.99 4.02 -1.38
C TYR A 215 -19.78 5.30 -1.14
N TYR A 216 -19.53 6.37 -1.89
CA TYR A 216 -20.39 7.56 -1.89
C TYR A 216 -21.83 7.24 -2.32
N ARG A 217 -21.99 6.46 -3.39
CA ARG A 217 -23.32 6.02 -3.86
C ARG A 217 -24.10 5.29 -2.77
N LEU A 218 -23.43 4.45 -1.99
CA LEU A 218 -24.04 3.69 -0.90
C LEU A 218 -24.38 4.54 0.33
N THR A 219 -23.50 5.46 0.72
CA THR A 219 -23.61 6.17 1.99
C THR A 219 -24.17 7.58 1.88
N LYS A 220 -24.08 8.20 0.70
CA LYS A 220 -24.44 9.61 0.42
C LYS A 220 -23.75 10.64 1.32
N LYS A 221 -22.65 10.28 1.99
CA LYS A 221 -21.93 11.18 2.89
C LYS A 221 -21.10 12.18 2.11
N LYS A 222 -21.20 13.47 2.45
CA LYS A 222 -20.49 14.59 1.79
C LYS A 222 -18.97 14.40 1.75
N LEU A 223 -18.37 13.80 2.79
CA LEU A 223 -16.92 13.53 2.80
C LEU A 223 -16.48 12.69 1.59
N PHE A 224 -17.24 11.64 1.23
CA PHE A 224 -16.90 10.77 0.11
C PHE A 224 -17.19 11.42 -1.24
N LEU A 225 -18.14 12.35 -1.30
CA LEU A 225 -18.33 13.20 -2.48
C LEU A 225 -17.07 14.05 -2.74
N TRP A 226 -16.59 14.74 -1.71
CA TRP A 226 -15.37 15.54 -1.83
C TRP A 226 -14.14 14.68 -2.19
N THR A 227 -13.98 13.52 -1.56
CA THR A 227 -12.91 12.58 -1.92
C THR A 227 -13.01 12.16 -3.39
N THR A 228 -14.23 11.90 -3.90
CA THR A 228 -14.46 11.56 -5.31
C THR A 228 -14.04 12.71 -6.24
N ILE A 229 -14.44 13.95 -5.90
CA ILE A 229 -14.07 15.13 -6.67
C ILE A 229 -12.55 15.33 -6.70
N PHE A 230 -11.88 15.26 -5.54
CA PHE A 230 -10.43 15.40 -5.47
C PHE A 230 -9.70 14.30 -6.24
N THR A 231 -10.18 13.06 -6.15
CA THR A 231 -9.59 11.95 -6.91
C THR A 231 -9.77 12.16 -8.42
N SER A 232 -10.92 12.68 -8.87
CA SER A 232 -11.15 13.03 -10.29
C SER A 232 -10.17 14.09 -10.75
N ILE A 233 -10.00 15.17 -9.99
CA ILE A 233 -9.04 16.24 -10.28
C ILE A 233 -7.63 15.66 -10.40
N CYS A 234 -7.24 14.77 -9.47
CA CYS A 234 -5.92 14.15 -9.50
C CYS A 234 -5.70 13.27 -10.73
N ILE A 235 -6.72 12.59 -11.24
CA ILE A 235 -6.63 11.81 -12.49
C ILE A 235 -6.28 12.73 -13.67
N PHE A 236 -6.87 13.91 -13.73
CA PHE A 236 -6.55 14.90 -14.79
C PHE A 236 -5.16 15.52 -14.62
N ILE A 237 -4.74 15.75 -13.38
CA ILE A 237 -3.42 16.33 -13.07
C ILE A 237 -2.30 15.30 -13.28
N CYS A 238 -2.59 14.01 -13.13
CA CYS A 238 -1.62 12.96 -13.36
C CYS A 238 -1.29 12.88 -14.87
N THR A 239 -0.24 13.59 -15.29
CA THR A 239 0.10 13.79 -16.69
C THR A 239 0.77 12.60 -17.37
N LYS A 240 1.12 11.56 -16.63
CA LYS A 240 1.63 10.31 -17.24
C LYS A 240 0.44 9.45 -17.67
N ARG A 241 0.05 9.59 -18.92
CA ARG A 241 -0.82 8.62 -19.58
C ARG A 241 -0.06 7.30 -19.71
N THR A 242 -0.61 6.26 -19.15
CA THR A 242 -0.22 4.87 -19.46
C THR A 242 -0.60 4.55 -20.89
#